data_08bd9f5cbfbc8f549d7e0b22e57507bf
#
_entry.id   08bd9f5cbfbc8f549d7e0b22e57507bf
#
_cell.length_a   1.000
_cell.length_b   1.000
_cell.length_c   1.000
_cell.angle_alpha   90.00
_cell.angle_beta   90.00
_cell.angle_gamma   90.00
#
_symmetry.space_group_name_H-M   'P 1'
#
loop_
_entity.id
_entity.type
_entity.pdbx_description
1 polymer ?
#
loop_
_entity_poly.entity_id
_entity_poly.type
_entity_poly.pdbx_seq_one_letter_code
_entity_poly.pdbx_strand_id
1 'polypeptide(L)'
;MKTAFHPTDLAGIQVRPSRLWTQSLSWMLFIVGVILYAQLSIARHKENPEDRVVPSARQLMDGVKASVLEPAEEDDPLDPSASLSERIRHSMLWKDTVASARRFLIALALLVPAILLGLHIAVFPYFGAVFQRFVLFFDKIVALSLLPILFIAFGIDEWSKIMLMVIGVAPTLILDTCNIALAVPREQIVKAFTLKSTNFDVAYRVVLKQVLPQIINSVRLSLKPLALFLFAGEMIASTDGLAYRIAIMRRHMGMDIILPYLLWVALLLFLLDALLRFANRRLHPWYQPL
;
A
#
# COMPACT_ATOMS: atom_id res chain seq x y z
N MET A 1 18.26 15.94 -35.08
CA MET A 1 18.78 17.20 -34.52
C MET A 1 18.73 17.07 -33.00
N LYS A 2 19.87 16.95 -32.31
CA LYS A 2 19.94 16.97 -30.83
C LYS A 2 19.81 18.42 -30.41
N THR A 3 18.64 18.85 -29.96
CA THR A 3 18.46 20.16 -29.36
C THR A 3 19.26 20.22 -28.07
N ALA A 4 20.21 21.11 -27.98
CA ALA A 4 21.00 21.37 -26.78
C ALA A 4 20.01 21.79 -25.66
N PHE A 5 20.17 21.21 -24.48
CA PHE A 5 19.37 21.51 -23.31
C PHE A 5 19.65 22.96 -22.87
N HIS A 6 18.62 23.80 -22.83
CA HIS A 6 18.71 25.17 -22.33
C HIS A 6 18.13 25.20 -20.90
N PRO A 7 18.77 25.90 -19.92
CA PRO A 7 18.28 25.95 -18.53
C PRO A 7 16.84 26.47 -18.40
N THR A 8 16.38 27.27 -19.35
CA THR A 8 14.99 27.77 -19.43
C THR A 8 13.96 26.68 -19.74
N ASP A 9 14.41 25.52 -20.25
CA ASP A 9 13.52 24.40 -20.58
C ASP A 9 12.98 23.70 -19.34
N LEU A 10 13.63 23.86 -18.16
CA LEU A 10 13.17 23.34 -16.87
C LEU A 10 11.83 23.95 -16.42
N ALA A 11 11.53 25.18 -16.84
CA ALA A 11 10.28 25.89 -16.52
C ALA A 11 9.22 25.80 -17.65
N GLY A 12 9.54 25.16 -18.76
CA GLY A 12 8.67 25.05 -19.91
C GLY A 12 7.56 24.03 -19.73
N ILE A 13 6.29 24.46 -19.68
CA ILE A 13 5.12 23.59 -19.46
C ILE A 13 4.95 22.57 -20.60
N GLN A 14 5.47 22.82 -21.78
CA GLN A 14 5.32 21.96 -22.97
C GLN A 14 6.56 21.11 -23.30
N VAL A 15 7.67 21.33 -22.60
CA VAL A 15 8.94 20.61 -22.85
C VAL A 15 8.87 19.24 -22.18
N ARG A 16 8.84 18.18 -22.98
CA ARG A 16 8.99 16.81 -22.47
C ARG A 16 10.46 16.49 -22.30
N PRO A 17 10.98 16.41 -21.08
CA PRO A 17 12.36 16.05 -20.85
C PRO A 17 12.65 14.64 -21.38
N SER A 18 13.85 14.39 -21.86
CA SER A 18 14.25 13.05 -22.31
C SER A 18 14.20 12.07 -21.14
N ARG A 19 13.75 10.84 -21.37
CA ARG A 19 13.66 9.79 -20.33
C ARG A 19 14.98 9.55 -19.61
N LEU A 20 16.09 9.68 -20.31
CA LEU A 20 17.44 9.51 -19.74
C LEU A 20 17.76 10.62 -18.73
N TRP A 21 17.42 11.86 -19.04
CA TRP A 21 17.65 13.01 -18.16
C TRP A 21 16.82 12.95 -16.88
N THR A 22 15.54 12.60 -16.99
CA THR A 22 14.67 12.45 -15.80
C THR A 22 15.12 11.30 -14.92
N GLN A 23 15.55 10.19 -15.52
CA GLN A 23 16.08 9.07 -14.75
C GLN A 23 17.40 9.43 -14.05
N SER A 24 18.35 10.08 -14.75
CA SER A 24 19.61 10.48 -14.14
C SER A 24 19.43 11.49 -13.01
N LEU A 25 18.51 12.45 -13.16
CA LEU A 25 18.18 13.42 -12.10
C LEU A 25 17.56 12.74 -10.88
N SER A 26 16.66 11.78 -11.09
CA SER A 26 16.05 11.01 -10.00
C SER A 26 17.09 10.19 -9.23
N TRP A 27 18.01 9.53 -9.95
CA TRP A 27 19.11 8.79 -9.32
C TRP A 27 20.08 9.73 -8.58
N MET A 28 20.34 10.91 -9.13
CA MET A 28 21.19 11.91 -8.47
C MET A 28 20.58 12.38 -7.15
N LEU A 29 19.28 12.67 -7.11
CA LEU A 29 18.57 13.02 -5.86
C LEU A 29 18.64 11.91 -4.82
N PHE A 30 18.47 10.65 -5.26
CA PHE A 30 18.59 9.50 -4.37
C PHE A 30 20.01 9.36 -3.81
N ILE A 31 21.05 9.49 -4.65
CA ILE A 31 22.45 9.44 -4.25
C ILE A 31 22.79 10.56 -3.27
N VAL A 32 22.30 11.78 -3.52
CA VAL A 32 22.50 12.92 -2.60
C VAL A 32 21.87 12.62 -1.23
N GLY A 33 20.67 12.04 -1.20
CA GLY A 33 20.03 11.62 0.05
C GLY A 33 20.86 10.59 0.82
N VAL A 34 21.41 9.58 0.13
CA VAL A 34 22.27 8.56 0.74
C VAL A 34 23.59 9.18 1.26
N ILE A 35 24.20 10.10 0.51
CA ILE A 35 25.43 10.81 0.94
C ILE A 35 25.16 11.66 2.18
N LEU A 36 24.06 12.41 2.22
CA LEU A 36 23.68 13.21 3.38
C LEU A 36 23.45 12.33 4.62
N TYR A 37 22.76 11.19 4.45
CA TYR A 37 22.60 10.23 5.53
C TYR A 37 23.94 9.68 6.03
N ALA A 38 24.84 9.29 5.11
CA ALA A 38 26.16 8.78 5.45
C ALA A 38 27.01 9.82 6.19
N GLN A 39 26.98 11.09 5.75
CA GLN A 39 27.69 12.17 6.44
C GLN A 39 27.15 12.40 7.84
N LEU A 40 25.81 12.40 8.00
CA LEU A 40 25.17 12.56 9.31
C LEU A 40 25.53 11.39 10.24
N SER A 41 25.51 10.15 9.73
CA SER A 41 25.90 8.96 10.47
C SER A 41 27.35 9.03 10.93
N ILE A 42 28.29 9.37 10.04
CA ILE A 42 29.72 9.50 10.38
C ILE A 42 29.95 10.62 11.41
N ALA A 43 29.29 11.77 11.26
CA ALA A 43 29.43 12.88 12.19
C ALA A 43 28.98 12.47 13.61
N ARG A 44 27.85 11.79 13.75
CA ARG A 44 27.33 11.31 15.05
C ARG A 44 28.18 10.22 15.68
N HIS A 45 28.69 9.28 14.88
CA HIS A 45 29.54 8.20 15.40
C HIS A 45 30.94 8.70 15.86
N LYS A 46 31.37 9.88 15.42
CA LYS A 46 32.56 10.53 15.97
C LYS A 46 32.33 11.06 17.38
N GLU A 47 31.12 11.49 17.69
CA GLU A 47 30.76 11.99 19.03
C GLU A 47 30.37 10.84 19.97
N ASN A 48 29.63 9.86 19.44
CA ASN A 48 29.20 8.67 20.21
C ASN A 48 29.28 7.42 19.33
N PRO A 49 30.31 6.55 19.54
CA PRO A 49 30.49 5.31 18.75
C PRO A 49 29.33 4.31 18.86
N GLU A 50 28.57 4.36 19.96
CA GLU A 50 27.43 3.47 20.21
C GLU A 50 26.08 4.11 19.84
N ASP A 51 26.05 5.21 19.08
CA ASP A 51 24.82 5.87 18.68
C ASP A 51 23.97 4.90 17.83
N ARG A 52 22.75 4.61 18.34
CA ARG A 52 21.73 3.79 17.66
C ARG A 52 20.66 4.61 16.97
N VAL A 53 20.69 5.94 17.12
CA VAL A 53 19.66 6.83 16.54
C VAL A 53 19.88 7.02 15.04
N VAL A 54 21.16 7.12 14.60
CA VAL A 54 21.51 7.16 13.17
C VAL A 54 22.53 6.04 12.92
N PRO A 55 22.05 4.81 12.68
CA PRO A 55 22.92 3.65 12.60
C PRO A 55 23.93 3.75 11.44
N SER A 56 25.11 3.22 11.66
CA SER A 56 26.13 3.05 10.64
C SER A 56 25.73 1.95 9.65
N ALA A 57 26.37 1.92 8.49
CA ALA A 57 26.14 0.87 7.51
C ALA A 57 26.39 -0.54 8.08
N ARG A 58 27.34 -0.69 9.00
CA ARG A 58 27.60 -1.97 9.68
C ARG A 58 26.43 -2.35 10.61
N GLN A 59 26.00 -1.45 11.46
CA GLN A 59 24.86 -1.67 12.35
C GLN A 59 23.58 -2.01 11.57
N LEU A 60 23.32 -1.35 10.42
CA LEU A 60 22.22 -1.69 9.53
C LEU A 60 22.35 -3.11 8.95
N MET A 61 23.55 -3.50 8.53
CA MET A 61 23.79 -4.87 8.02
C MET A 61 23.63 -5.91 9.12
N ASP A 62 24.09 -5.63 10.32
CA ASP A 62 23.95 -6.52 11.47
C ASP A 62 22.47 -6.63 11.90
N GLY A 63 21.72 -5.52 11.90
CA GLY A 63 20.28 -5.51 12.13
C GLY A 63 19.50 -6.31 11.08
N VAL A 64 19.86 -6.20 9.80
CA VAL A 64 19.28 -7.04 8.73
C VAL A 64 19.60 -8.51 8.95
N LYS A 65 20.86 -8.85 9.28
CA LYS A 65 21.26 -10.23 9.55
C LYS A 65 20.52 -10.81 10.74
N ALA A 66 20.43 -10.06 11.84
CA ALA A 66 19.66 -10.45 13.02
C ALA A 66 18.20 -10.71 12.64
N SER A 67 17.55 -9.77 11.93
CA SER A 67 16.15 -9.90 11.54
C SER A 67 15.86 -11.10 10.63
N VAL A 68 16.81 -11.46 9.74
CA VAL A 68 16.66 -12.50 8.70
C VAL A 68 17.16 -13.87 9.15
N LEU A 69 18.14 -13.93 10.07
CA LEU A 69 18.81 -15.18 10.44
C LEU A 69 18.50 -15.63 11.87
N GLU A 70 18.10 -14.71 12.75
CA GLU A 70 17.75 -15.09 14.12
C GLU A 70 16.33 -15.65 14.18
N PRO A 71 16.10 -16.73 14.96
CA PRO A 71 14.77 -17.31 15.11
C PRO A 71 13.83 -16.34 15.84
N ALA A 72 12.55 -16.44 15.51
CA ALA A 72 11.52 -15.58 16.10
C ALA A 72 11.25 -15.87 17.59
N GLU A 73 11.52 -17.08 18.03
CA GLU A 73 11.34 -17.57 19.39
C GLU A 73 12.66 -18.17 19.89
N GLU A 74 13.05 -17.82 21.13
CA GLU A 74 14.24 -18.37 21.76
C GLU A 74 14.12 -19.89 22.07
N ASP A 75 12.86 -20.39 22.15
CA ASP A 75 12.55 -21.78 22.47
C ASP A 75 12.56 -22.73 21.26
N ASP A 76 12.79 -22.22 20.04
CA ASP A 76 12.92 -23.06 18.84
C ASP A 76 14.38 -23.06 18.34
N PRO A 77 15.27 -23.85 18.97
CA PRO A 77 16.67 -23.91 18.59
C PRO A 77 16.78 -24.56 17.22
N LEU A 78 16.90 -23.72 16.18
CA LEU A 78 17.22 -24.18 14.83
C LEU A 78 18.52 -24.97 14.87
N ASP A 79 18.45 -26.20 14.38
CA ASP A 79 19.60 -27.05 14.19
C ASP A 79 20.74 -26.26 13.49
N PRO A 80 21.98 -26.22 14.02
CA PRO A 80 23.09 -25.52 13.38
C PRO A 80 23.34 -25.93 11.92
N SER A 81 22.82 -27.09 11.51
CA SER A 81 22.89 -27.67 10.17
C SER A 81 21.70 -27.29 9.27
N ALA A 82 20.70 -26.53 9.78
CA ALA A 82 19.51 -26.14 9.01
C ALA A 82 19.86 -25.36 7.75
N SER A 83 19.17 -25.65 6.67
CA SER A 83 19.36 -24.97 5.37
C SER A 83 19.01 -23.47 5.49
N LEU A 84 19.63 -22.63 4.64
CA LEU A 84 19.34 -21.18 4.62
C LEU A 84 17.85 -20.89 4.44
N SER A 85 17.14 -21.71 3.67
CA SER A 85 15.70 -21.57 3.43
C SER A 85 14.88 -21.83 4.69
N GLU A 86 15.28 -22.77 5.54
CA GLU A 86 14.64 -23.04 6.82
C GLU A 86 14.91 -21.91 7.83
N ARG A 87 16.14 -21.43 7.89
CA ARG A 87 16.51 -20.28 8.73
C ARG A 87 15.71 -19.02 8.39
N ILE A 88 15.56 -18.71 7.09
CA ILE A 88 14.73 -17.59 6.65
C ILE A 88 13.26 -17.80 7.02
N ARG A 89 12.73 -19.02 6.91
CA ARG A 89 11.33 -19.33 7.20
C ARG A 89 10.99 -19.22 8.69
N HIS A 90 11.95 -19.48 9.58
CA HIS A 90 11.82 -19.32 11.02
C HIS A 90 12.27 -17.94 11.52
N SER A 91 12.72 -17.05 10.64
CA SER A 91 13.18 -15.72 11.01
C SER A 91 12.06 -14.81 11.48
N MET A 92 12.42 -13.86 12.35
CA MET A 92 11.51 -12.81 12.83
C MET A 92 10.85 -12.06 11.67
N LEU A 93 11.66 -11.64 10.68
CA LEU A 93 11.17 -10.87 9.53
C LEU A 93 10.12 -11.63 8.72
N TRP A 94 10.32 -12.94 8.52
CA TRP A 94 9.37 -13.78 7.77
C TRP A 94 8.06 -13.97 8.53
N LYS A 95 8.13 -14.31 9.83
CA LYS A 95 6.94 -14.47 10.68
C LYS A 95 6.09 -13.18 10.70
N ASP A 96 6.74 -12.03 10.94
CA ASP A 96 6.10 -10.73 10.95
C ASP A 96 5.52 -10.37 9.56
N THR A 97 6.24 -10.69 8.48
CA THR A 97 5.77 -10.46 7.10
C THR A 97 4.53 -11.28 6.77
N VAL A 98 4.52 -12.57 7.12
CA VAL A 98 3.36 -13.44 6.85
C VAL A 98 2.15 -13.00 7.64
N ALA A 99 2.31 -12.61 8.92
CA ALA A 99 1.22 -12.10 9.74
C ALA A 99 0.60 -10.83 9.15
N SER A 100 1.42 -9.82 8.86
CA SER A 100 0.95 -8.56 8.25
C SER A 100 0.36 -8.77 6.85
N ALA A 101 1.00 -9.60 6.01
CA ALA A 101 0.51 -9.90 4.66
C ALA A 101 -0.85 -10.62 4.69
N ARG A 102 -1.05 -11.57 5.60
CA ARG A 102 -2.33 -12.26 5.78
C ARG A 102 -3.46 -11.27 6.10
N ARG A 103 -3.25 -10.38 7.09
CA ARG A 103 -4.22 -9.34 7.45
C ARG A 103 -4.53 -8.43 6.27
N PHE A 104 -3.48 -7.97 5.59
CA PHE A 104 -3.57 -7.08 4.44
C PHE A 104 -4.37 -7.71 3.28
N LEU A 105 -4.09 -8.95 2.93
CA LEU A 105 -4.77 -9.65 1.83
C LEU A 105 -6.24 -9.93 2.17
N ILE A 106 -6.56 -10.29 3.41
CA ILE A 106 -7.95 -10.48 3.85
C ILE A 106 -8.71 -9.15 3.75
N ALA A 107 -8.13 -8.05 4.24
CA ALA A 107 -8.76 -6.74 4.13
C ALA A 107 -8.95 -6.32 2.67
N LEU A 108 -7.96 -6.56 1.79
CA LEU A 108 -8.07 -6.28 0.37
C LEU A 108 -9.19 -7.09 -0.29
N ALA A 109 -9.35 -8.35 0.07
CA ALA A 109 -10.45 -9.19 -0.42
C ALA A 109 -11.83 -8.68 0.07
N LEU A 110 -11.92 -8.23 1.32
CA LEU A 110 -13.14 -7.65 1.89
C LEU A 110 -13.51 -6.28 1.28
N LEU A 111 -12.62 -5.63 0.54
CA LEU A 111 -12.94 -4.40 -0.21
C LEU A 111 -13.66 -4.69 -1.55
N VAL A 112 -13.69 -5.93 -2.03
CA VAL A 112 -14.42 -6.28 -3.27
C VAL A 112 -15.92 -5.94 -3.19
N PRO A 113 -16.65 -6.26 -2.12
CA PRO A 113 -18.04 -5.81 -1.95
C PRO A 113 -18.21 -4.29 -1.98
N ALA A 114 -17.23 -3.53 -1.46
CA ALA A 114 -17.25 -2.06 -1.52
C ALA A 114 -17.19 -1.55 -2.98
N ILE A 115 -16.36 -2.15 -3.82
CA ILE A 115 -16.29 -1.84 -5.26
C ILE A 115 -17.64 -2.13 -5.93
N LEU A 116 -18.23 -3.28 -5.65
CA LEU A 116 -19.56 -3.63 -6.20
C LEU A 116 -20.63 -2.66 -5.74
N LEU A 117 -20.60 -2.24 -4.47
CA LEU A 117 -21.52 -1.24 -3.94
C LEU A 117 -21.38 0.10 -4.67
N GLY A 118 -20.17 0.57 -4.90
CA GLY A 118 -19.91 1.78 -5.67
C GLY A 118 -20.45 1.72 -7.10
N LEU A 119 -20.28 0.58 -7.77
CA LEU A 119 -20.87 0.34 -9.09
C LEU A 119 -22.39 0.41 -9.06
N HIS A 120 -23.04 -0.21 -8.06
CA HIS A 120 -24.50 -0.19 -7.92
C HIS A 120 -25.02 1.23 -7.65
N ILE A 121 -24.36 2.00 -6.81
CA ILE A 121 -24.69 3.39 -6.53
C ILE A 121 -24.66 4.23 -7.83
N ALA A 122 -23.71 3.97 -8.70
CA ALA A 122 -23.58 4.71 -9.97
C ALA A 122 -24.64 4.32 -11.01
N VAL A 123 -24.93 3.02 -11.15
CA VAL A 123 -25.74 2.50 -12.25
C VAL A 123 -27.23 2.52 -11.93
N PHE A 124 -27.62 2.31 -10.65
CA PHE A 124 -29.03 2.24 -10.23
C PHE A 124 -29.45 3.52 -9.51
N PRO A 125 -30.25 4.41 -10.13
CA PRO A 125 -30.55 5.74 -9.59
C PRO A 125 -31.23 5.71 -8.21
N TYR A 126 -32.17 4.79 -7.97
CA TYR A 126 -32.85 4.66 -6.67
C TYR A 126 -31.87 4.22 -5.57
N PHE A 127 -31.00 3.29 -5.89
CA PHE A 127 -29.96 2.82 -4.98
C PHE A 127 -28.96 3.95 -4.69
N GLY A 128 -28.55 4.69 -5.72
CA GLY A 128 -27.68 5.85 -5.60
C GLY A 128 -28.27 6.94 -4.70
N ALA A 129 -29.54 7.27 -4.87
CA ALA A 129 -30.21 8.32 -4.08
C ALA A 129 -30.19 8.02 -2.56
N VAL A 130 -30.28 6.75 -2.18
CA VAL A 130 -30.30 6.32 -0.77
C VAL A 130 -28.86 6.19 -0.22
N PHE A 131 -28.01 5.42 -0.90
CA PHE A 131 -26.73 4.99 -0.34
C PHE A 131 -25.62 6.02 -0.52
N GLN A 132 -25.65 6.88 -1.55
CA GLN A 132 -24.58 7.84 -1.81
C GLN A 132 -24.38 8.82 -0.64
N ARG A 133 -25.49 9.36 -0.09
CA ARG A 133 -25.42 10.27 1.06
C ARG A 133 -24.91 9.58 2.32
N PHE A 134 -25.32 8.34 2.51
CA PHE A 134 -24.86 7.50 3.62
C PHE A 134 -23.34 7.25 3.54
N VAL A 135 -22.84 6.83 2.40
CA VAL A 135 -21.40 6.59 2.20
C VAL A 135 -20.60 7.90 2.36
N LEU A 136 -21.10 9.03 1.83
CA LEU A 136 -20.47 10.34 2.01
C LEU A 136 -20.33 10.74 3.48
N PHE A 137 -21.32 10.40 4.31
CA PHE A 137 -21.23 10.65 5.75
C PHE A 137 -20.15 9.80 6.40
N PHE A 138 -20.13 8.49 6.11
CA PHE A 138 -19.13 7.58 6.68
C PHE A 138 -17.70 7.86 6.19
N ASP A 139 -17.53 8.39 5.00
CA ASP A 139 -16.23 8.81 4.46
C ASP A 139 -15.60 9.94 5.29
N LYS A 140 -16.38 10.73 6.02
CA LYS A 140 -15.86 11.81 6.87
C LYS A 140 -15.45 11.34 8.28
N ILE A 141 -15.74 10.09 8.64
CA ILE A 141 -15.33 9.54 9.93
C ILE A 141 -13.85 9.18 9.87
N VAL A 142 -13.09 9.69 10.83
CA VAL A 142 -11.69 9.32 10.98
C VAL A 142 -11.59 7.89 11.50
N ALA A 143 -11.23 6.93 10.63
CA ALA A 143 -11.26 5.51 10.94
C ALA A 143 -10.43 5.13 12.18
N LEU A 144 -9.30 5.80 12.44
CA LEU A 144 -8.48 5.57 13.63
C LEU A 144 -9.21 5.86 14.93
N SER A 145 -10.18 6.78 14.93
CA SER A 145 -10.99 7.08 16.13
C SER A 145 -11.98 5.96 16.47
N LEU A 146 -12.27 5.08 15.52
CA LEU A 146 -13.12 3.91 15.72
C LEU A 146 -12.39 2.73 16.36
N LEU A 147 -11.06 2.78 16.46
CA LEU A 147 -10.25 1.67 16.96
C LEU A 147 -10.68 1.17 18.35
N PRO A 148 -10.95 2.02 19.36
CA PRO A 148 -11.45 1.55 20.64
C PRO A 148 -12.81 0.83 20.53
N ILE A 149 -13.68 1.33 19.67
CA ILE A 149 -15.01 0.74 19.43
C ILE A 149 -14.85 -0.65 18.78
N LEU A 150 -13.92 -0.78 17.82
CA LEU A 150 -13.63 -2.04 17.16
C LEU A 150 -13.04 -3.07 18.13
N PHE A 151 -12.22 -2.65 19.09
CA PHE A 151 -11.71 -3.53 20.15
C PHE A 151 -12.79 -4.00 21.10
N ILE A 152 -13.80 -3.16 21.39
CA ILE A 152 -14.93 -3.58 22.20
C ILE A 152 -15.84 -4.54 21.42
N ALA A 153 -16.05 -4.31 20.12
CA ALA A 153 -16.96 -5.10 19.29
C ALA A 153 -16.36 -6.45 18.86
N PHE A 154 -15.09 -6.50 18.49
CA PHE A 154 -14.43 -7.68 17.91
C PHE A 154 -13.33 -8.28 18.80
N GLY A 155 -13.09 -7.69 19.99
CA GLY A 155 -11.95 -8.07 20.83
C GLY A 155 -10.61 -7.50 20.31
N ILE A 156 -9.55 -7.74 21.09
CA ILE A 156 -8.17 -7.36 20.71
C ILE A 156 -7.57 -8.46 19.82
N ASP A 157 -8.32 -8.87 18.82
CA ASP A 157 -7.99 -9.98 17.92
C ASP A 157 -7.64 -9.48 16.50
N GLU A 158 -7.41 -10.43 15.60
CA GLU A 158 -7.11 -10.17 14.19
C GLU A 158 -8.21 -9.39 13.47
N TRP A 159 -9.50 -9.70 13.81
CA TRP A 159 -10.64 -9.09 13.15
C TRP A 159 -10.78 -7.59 13.39
N SER A 160 -10.43 -7.09 14.57
CA SER A 160 -10.47 -5.65 14.85
C SER A 160 -9.52 -4.85 13.95
N LYS A 161 -8.32 -5.39 13.69
CA LYS A 161 -7.32 -4.79 12.79
C LYS A 161 -7.78 -4.82 11.34
N ILE A 162 -8.31 -5.96 10.89
CA ILE A 162 -8.83 -6.14 9.54
C ILE A 162 -10.02 -5.20 9.30
N MET A 163 -10.96 -5.11 10.26
CA MET A 163 -12.12 -4.21 10.15
C MET A 163 -11.71 -2.74 10.15
N LEU A 164 -10.69 -2.35 10.91
CA LEU A 164 -10.13 -1.00 10.85
C LEU A 164 -9.66 -0.64 9.44
N MET A 165 -8.95 -1.54 8.77
CA MET A 165 -8.49 -1.37 7.40
C MET A 165 -9.65 -1.24 6.42
N VAL A 166 -10.65 -2.12 6.55
CA VAL A 166 -11.82 -2.15 5.66
C VAL A 166 -12.66 -0.88 5.84
N ILE A 167 -13.03 -0.54 7.08
CA ILE A 167 -13.86 0.64 7.37
C ILE A 167 -13.13 1.92 6.99
N GLY A 168 -11.81 1.96 7.16
CA GLY A 168 -11.01 3.13 6.81
C GLY A 168 -10.86 3.39 5.32
N VAL A 169 -10.96 2.35 4.47
CA VAL A 169 -10.72 2.46 3.03
C VAL A 169 -11.99 2.30 2.20
N ALA A 170 -12.95 1.49 2.67
CA ALA A 170 -14.15 1.16 1.90
C ALA A 170 -14.96 2.39 1.46
N PRO A 171 -15.27 3.39 2.31
CA PRO A 171 -16.08 4.54 1.88
C PRO A 171 -15.44 5.30 0.71
N THR A 172 -14.16 5.61 0.81
CA THR A 172 -13.41 6.28 -0.26
C THR A 172 -13.41 5.46 -1.54
N LEU A 173 -13.17 4.14 -1.46
CA LEU A 173 -13.13 3.25 -2.62
C LEU A 173 -14.53 3.11 -3.27
N ILE A 174 -15.60 3.11 -2.48
CA ILE A 174 -16.99 3.14 -2.98
C ILE A 174 -17.23 4.41 -3.79
N LEU A 175 -16.85 5.58 -3.25
CA LEU A 175 -17.03 6.87 -3.92
C LEU A 175 -16.19 6.98 -5.20
N ASP A 176 -14.95 6.53 -5.15
CA ASP A 176 -14.07 6.49 -6.33
C ASP A 176 -14.68 5.62 -7.43
N THR A 177 -15.12 4.41 -7.07
CA THR A 177 -15.76 3.49 -8.03
C THR A 177 -17.05 4.09 -8.61
N CYS A 178 -17.85 4.74 -7.77
CA CYS A 178 -19.06 5.44 -8.20
C CYS A 178 -18.73 6.55 -9.22
N ASN A 179 -17.77 7.41 -8.90
CA ASN A 179 -17.34 8.50 -9.79
C ASN A 179 -16.80 7.99 -11.14
N ILE A 180 -15.99 6.93 -11.10
CA ILE A 180 -15.45 6.28 -12.30
C ILE A 180 -16.59 5.70 -13.15
N ALA A 181 -17.57 5.05 -12.55
CA ALA A 181 -18.69 4.46 -13.28
C ALA A 181 -19.64 5.51 -13.85
N LEU A 182 -19.86 6.64 -13.16
CA LEU A 182 -20.63 7.77 -13.67
C LEU A 182 -19.96 8.49 -14.85
N ALA A 183 -18.64 8.37 -15.01
CA ALA A 183 -17.91 8.95 -16.12
C ALA A 183 -18.08 8.19 -17.45
N VAL A 184 -18.73 7.03 -17.45
CA VAL A 184 -19.03 6.27 -18.68
C VAL A 184 -20.02 7.05 -19.55
N PRO A 185 -19.72 7.26 -20.87
CA PRO A 185 -20.58 7.99 -21.76
C PRO A 185 -21.99 7.39 -21.87
N ARG A 186 -23.02 8.22 -21.70
CA ARG A 186 -24.43 7.80 -21.77
C ARG A 186 -24.82 7.14 -23.09
N GLU A 187 -24.17 7.53 -24.17
CA GLU A 187 -24.40 6.99 -25.54
C GLU A 187 -24.14 5.46 -25.56
N GLN A 188 -23.13 4.99 -24.83
CA GLN A 188 -22.83 3.55 -24.75
C GLN A 188 -23.91 2.78 -23.99
N ILE A 189 -24.45 3.38 -22.95
CA ILE A 189 -25.56 2.81 -22.14
C ILE A 189 -26.83 2.75 -23.01
N VAL A 190 -27.17 3.85 -23.70
CA VAL A 190 -28.34 3.88 -24.59
C VAL A 190 -28.17 2.87 -25.72
N LYS A 191 -27.00 2.77 -26.33
CA LYS A 191 -26.71 1.79 -27.38
C LYS A 191 -26.88 0.34 -26.90
N ALA A 192 -26.50 0.04 -25.65
CA ALA A 192 -26.73 -1.28 -25.07
C ALA A 192 -28.22 -1.57 -24.90
N PHE A 193 -29.02 -0.60 -24.46
CA PHE A 193 -30.47 -0.76 -24.37
C PHE A 193 -31.17 -0.94 -25.73
N THR A 194 -30.70 -0.28 -26.80
CA THR A 194 -31.23 -0.52 -28.15
C THR A 194 -30.99 -1.96 -28.63
N LEU A 195 -29.95 -2.63 -28.08
CA LEU A 195 -29.67 -4.03 -28.32
C LEU A 195 -30.45 -4.97 -27.36
N LYS A 196 -31.49 -4.47 -26.69
CA LYS A 196 -32.33 -5.21 -25.72
C LYS A 196 -31.58 -5.77 -24.52
N SER A 197 -30.46 -5.15 -24.11
CA SER A 197 -29.75 -5.53 -22.87
C SER A 197 -30.57 -5.20 -21.64
N THR A 198 -30.51 -6.06 -20.62
CA THR A 198 -31.13 -5.80 -19.32
C THR A 198 -30.30 -4.81 -18.50
N ASN A 199 -30.88 -4.21 -17.45
CA ASN A 199 -30.16 -3.30 -16.56
C ASN A 199 -28.91 -3.95 -15.94
N PHE A 200 -28.99 -5.23 -15.60
CA PHE A 200 -27.84 -5.99 -15.06
C PHE A 200 -26.77 -6.26 -16.13
N ASP A 201 -27.18 -6.56 -17.37
CA ASP A 201 -26.22 -6.72 -18.47
C ASP A 201 -25.45 -5.43 -18.71
N VAL A 202 -26.15 -4.28 -18.69
CA VAL A 202 -25.50 -2.96 -18.84
C VAL A 202 -24.53 -2.73 -17.69
N ALA A 203 -24.92 -2.99 -16.44
CA ALA A 203 -24.07 -2.79 -15.28
C ALA A 203 -22.78 -3.65 -15.33
N TYR A 204 -22.92 -4.94 -15.56
CA TYR A 204 -21.80 -5.89 -15.40
C TYR A 204 -21.05 -6.19 -16.70
N ARG A 205 -21.71 -6.15 -17.86
CA ARG A 205 -21.07 -6.47 -19.15
C ARG A 205 -20.57 -5.23 -19.89
N VAL A 206 -21.19 -4.07 -19.67
CA VAL A 206 -20.81 -2.82 -20.33
C VAL A 206 -20.01 -1.95 -19.35
N VAL A 207 -20.66 -1.45 -18.30
CA VAL A 207 -20.04 -0.48 -17.39
C VAL A 207 -18.87 -1.08 -16.65
N LEU A 208 -19.06 -2.18 -15.91
CA LEU A 208 -18.00 -2.79 -15.11
C LEU A 208 -16.75 -3.12 -15.93
N LYS A 209 -16.92 -3.76 -17.10
CA LYS A 209 -15.78 -4.13 -17.96
C LYS A 209 -14.99 -2.93 -18.45
N GLN A 210 -15.68 -1.83 -18.73
CA GLN A 210 -15.04 -0.61 -19.21
C GLN A 210 -14.29 0.13 -18.10
N VAL A 211 -14.84 0.16 -16.90
CA VAL A 211 -14.26 0.91 -15.77
C VAL A 211 -13.27 0.09 -14.95
N LEU A 212 -13.23 -1.23 -15.13
CA LEU A 212 -12.38 -2.15 -14.35
C LEU A 212 -10.91 -1.73 -14.28
N PRO A 213 -10.24 -1.31 -15.37
CA PRO A 213 -8.86 -0.88 -15.31
C PRO A 213 -8.67 0.39 -14.46
N GLN A 214 -9.67 1.28 -14.41
CA GLN A 214 -9.63 2.47 -13.57
C GLN A 214 -9.87 2.11 -12.10
N ILE A 215 -10.78 1.17 -11.83
CA ILE A 215 -11.01 0.64 -10.49
C ILE A 215 -9.73 -0.01 -9.93
N ILE A 216 -9.03 -0.81 -10.73
CA ILE A 216 -7.73 -1.39 -10.34
C ILE A 216 -6.73 -0.28 -9.97
N ASN A 217 -6.73 0.85 -10.67
CA ASN A 217 -5.89 1.99 -10.31
C ASN A 217 -6.32 2.62 -8.97
N SER A 218 -7.62 2.77 -8.69
CA SER A 218 -8.10 3.23 -7.38
C SER A 218 -7.70 2.27 -6.26
N VAL A 219 -7.80 0.96 -6.49
CA VAL A 219 -7.30 -0.05 -5.53
C VAL A 219 -5.80 0.11 -5.28
N ARG A 220 -5.00 0.33 -6.32
CA ARG A 220 -3.55 0.59 -6.17
C ARG A 220 -3.26 1.82 -5.32
N LEU A 221 -3.99 2.92 -5.54
CA LEU A 221 -3.85 4.14 -4.74
C LEU A 221 -4.28 3.92 -3.29
N SER A 222 -5.20 3.00 -3.05
CA SER A 222 -5.69 2.62 -1.71
C SER A 222 -4.72 1.71 -0.94
N LEU A 223 -3.68 1.15 -1.57
CA LEU A 223 -2.70 0.29 -0.87
C LEU A 223 -1.99 1.03 0.27
N LYS A 224 -1.63 2.30 0.06
CA LYS A 224 -0.94 3.11 1.06
C LYS A 224 -1.83 3.42 2.29
N PRO A 225 -3.06 3.96 2.16
CA PRO A 225 -3.94 4.12 3.32
C PRO A 225 -4.30 2.79 3.99
N LEU A 226 -4.44 1.70 3.22
CA LEU A 226 -4.68 0.37 3.78
C LEU A 226 -3.51 -0.07 4.68
N ALA A 227 -2.27 0.11 4.23
CA ALA A 227 -1.07 -0.15 5.03
C ALA A 227 -0.98 0.77 6.26
N LEU A 228 -1.41 2.03 6.15
CA LEU A 228 -1.44 2.96 7.29
C LEU A 228 -2.36 2.43 8.41
N PHE A 229 -3.56 1.96 8.06
CA PHE A 229 -4.50 1.41 9.04
C PHE A 229 -4.03 0.07 9.61
N LEU A 230 -3.39 -0.79 8.79
CA LEU A 230 -2.73 -2.00 9.27
C LEU A 230 -1.69 -1.66 10.34
N PHE A 231 -0.79 -0.72 10.04
CA PHE A 231 0.26 -0.30 10.96
C PHE A 231 -0.30 0.25 12.26
N ALA A 232 -1.32 1.09 12.18
CA ALA A 232 -1.97 1.63 13.36
C ALA A 232 -2.56 0.52 14.26
N GLY A 233 -3.22 -0.47 13.66
CA GLY A 233 -3.77 -1.61 14.38
C GLY A 233 -2.69 -2.51 15.00
N GLU A 234 -1.62 -2.81 14.26
CA GLU A 234 -0.52 -3.65 14.74
C GLU A 234 0.30 -2.99 15.84
N MET A 235 0.55 -1.68 15.75
CA MET A 235 1.32 -0.96 16.76
C MET A 235 0.64 -0.88 18.12
N ILE A 236 -0.70 -0.96 18.16
CA ILE A 236 -1.46 -0.77 19.40
C ILE A 236 -1.80 -2.11 20.05
N ALA A 237 -2.18 -3.11 19.26
CA ALA A 237 -2.81 -4.31 19.78
C ALA A 237 -2.43 -5.57 18.99
N SER A 238 -1.13 -5.82 18.82
CA SER A 238 -0.66 -7.03 18.15
C SER A 238 0.41 -7.73 18.97
N THR A 239 0.57 -9.03 18.73
CA THR A 239 1.65 -9.85 19.27
C THR A 239 2.70 -10.18 18.22
N ASP A 240 2.37 -9.94 16.94
CA ASP A 240 3.20 -10.18 15.77
C ASP A 240 2.87 -9.20 14.64
N GLY A 241 3.75 -9.07 13.68
CA GLY A 241 3.57 -8.21 12.51
C GLY A 241 4.66 -7.15 12.36
N LEU A 242 4.76 -6.61 11.15
CA LEU A 242 5.83 -5.68 10.78
C LEU A 242 5.79 -4.38 11.60
N ALA A 243 4.61 -3.82 11.81
CA ALA A 243 4.47 -2.60 12.60
C ALA A 243 4.57 -2.86 14.11
N TYR A 244 4.17 -4.04 14.58
CA TYR A 244 4.39 -4.47 15.95
C TYR A 244 5.88 -4.50 16.29
N ARG A 245 6.71 -5.08 15.42
CA ARG A 245 8.17 -5.13 15.61
C ARG A 245 8.77 -3.74 15.66
N ILE A 246 8.36 -2.86 14.76
CA ILE A 246 8.77 -1.45 14.74
C ILE A 246 8.39 -0.76 16.07
N ALA A 247 7.20 -1.04 16.61
CA ALA A 247 6.74 -0.45 17.88
C ALA A 247 7.55 -0.92 19.07
N ILE A 248 7.96 -2.20 19.11
CA ILE A 248 8.85 -2.73 20.18
C ILE A 248 10.23 -2.10 20.05
N MET A 249 10.85 -2.17 18.86
CA MET A 249 12.21 -1.67 18.65
C MET A 249 12.32 -0.17 18.90
N ARG A 250 11.24 0.60 18.70
CA ARG A 250 11.17 2.01 19.06
C ARG A 250 11.44 2.25 20.55
N ARG A 251 10.97 1.36 21.43
CA ARG A 251 11.19 1.47 22.87
C ARG A 251 12.66 1.25 23.27
N HIS A 252 13.37 0.49 22.45
CA HIS A 252 14.80 0.16 22.66
C HIS A 252 15.72 1.06 21.82
N MET A 253 15.18 2.10 21.14
CA MET A 253 15.91 2.96 20.18
C MET A 253 16.66 2.18 19.09
N GLY A 254 16.18 0.98 18.74
CA GLY A 254 16.77 0.08 17.76
C GLY A 254 16.52 0.51 16.31
N MET A 255 17.06 1.66 15.89
CA MET A 255 16.91 2.14 14.51
C MET A 255 17.63 1.26 13.49
N ASP A 256 18.60 0.48 13.92
CA ASP A 256 19.29 -0.54 13.14
C ASP A 256 18.36 -1.65 12.63
N ILE A 257 17.25 -1.92 13.34
CA ILE A 257 16.19 -2.85 12.95
C ILE A 257 15.00 -2.11 12.30
N ILE A 258 14.62 -0.95 12.85
CA ILE A 258 13.46 -0.18 12.36
C ILE A 258 13.62 0.23 10.89
N LEU A 259 14.79 0.74 10.49
CA LEU A 259 15.04 1.21 9.13
C LEU A 259 14.96 0.07 8.09
N PRO A 260 15.60 -1.10 8.29
CA PRO A 260 15.41 -2.26 7.42
C PRO A 260 13.95 -2.72 7.32
N TYR A 261 13.20 -2.78 8.43
CA TYR A 261 11.77 -3.12 8.40
C TYR A 261 10.95 -2.13 7.59
N LEU A 262 11.21 -0.82 7.76
CA LEU A 262 10.53 0.23 6.99
C LEU A 262 10.80 0.09 5.49
N LEU A 263 12.06 -0.14 5.11
CA LEU A 263 12.45 -0.37 3.71
C LEU A 263 11.82 -1.65 3.15
N TRP A 264 11.74 -2.72 3.96
CA TRP A 264 11.09 -3.97 3.58
C TRP A 264 9.61 -3.77 3.29
N VAL A 265 8.88 -3.06 4.16
CA VAL A 265 7.47 -2.70 3.93
C VAL A 265 7.29 -1.88 2.66
N ALA A 266 8.14 -0.87 2.45
CA ALA A 266 8.09 -0.05 1.25
C ALA A 266 8.33 -0.90 -0.01
N LEU A 267 9.27 -1.86 0.04
CA LEU A 267 9.54 -2.81 -1.03
C LEU A 267 8.34 -3.71 -1.30
N LEU A 268 7.71 -4.27 -0.26
CA LEU A 268 6.52 -5.14 -0.41
C LEU A 268 5.36 -4.39 -1.06
N LEU A 269 5.06 -3.16 -0.60
CA LEU A 269 4.02 -2.33 -1.18
C LEU A 269 4.35 -1.93 -2.63
N PHE A 270 5.61 -1.62 -2.92
CA PHE A 270 6.06 -1.33 -4.28
C PHE A 270 5.91 -2.53 -5.22
N LEU A 271 6.28 -3.73 -4.75
CA LEU A 271 6.12 -4.97 -5.52
C LEU A 271 4.64 -5.27 -5.78
N LEU A 272 3.78 -5.07 -4.78
CA LEU A 272 2.33 -5.26 -4.94
C LEU A 272 1.74 -4.24 -5.92
N ASP A 273 2.12 -2.95 -5.82
CA ASP A 273 1.74 -1.92 -6.80
C ASP A 273 2.20 -2.28 -8.21
N ALA A 274 3.45 -2.71 -8.36
CA ALA A 274 4.02 -3.13 -9.64
C ALA A 274 3.29 -4.36 -10.21
N LEU A 275 2.95 -5.33 -9.36
CA LEU A 275 2.18 -6.52 -9.75
C LEU A 275 0.79 -6.14 -10.25
N LEU A 276 0.05 -5.31 -9.52
CA LEU A 276 -1.28 -4.84 -9.93
C LEU A 276 -1.21 -4.02 -11.21
N ARG A 277 -0.18 -3.19 -11.38
CA ARG A 277 0.07 -2.44 -12.62
C ARG A 277 0.35 -3.36 -13.80
N PHE A 278 1.18 -4.37 -13.60
CA PHE A 278 1.49 -5.36 -14.61
C PHE A 278 0.25 -6.17 -15.00
N ALA A 279 -0.51 -6.66 -14.01
CA ALA A 279 -1.75 -7.37 -14.22
C ALA A 279 -2.77 -6.53 -15.00
N ASN A 280 -2.95 -5.26 -14.60
CA ASN A 280 -3.86 -4.34 -15.27
C ASN A 280 -3.47 -4.12 -16.74
N ARG A 281 -2.18 -3.92 -17.04
CA ARG A 281 -1.69 -3.76 -18.42
C ARG A 281 -1.85 -5.03 -19.26
N ARG A 282 -1.71 -6.19 -18.66
CA ARG A 282 -1.88 -7.48 -19.37
C ARG A 282 -3.35 -7.79 -19.64
N LEU A 283 -4.22 -7.53 -18.67
CA LEU A 283 -5.66 -7.78 -18.79
C LEU A 283 -6.37 -6.74 -19.66
N HIS A 284 -5.88 -5.49 -19.65
CA HIS A 284 -6.51 -4.37 -20.35
C HIS A 284 -5.52 -3.62 -21.27
N PRO A 285 -5.04 -4.25 -22.38
CA PRO A 285 -4.04 -3.64 -23.26
C PRO A 285 -4.55 -2.38 -23.96
N TRP A 286 -5.86 -2.20 -24.05
CA TRP A 286 -6.53 -1.02 -24.63
C TRP A 286 -6.53 0.19 -23.70
N TYR A 287 -6.30 -0.02 -22.40
CA TYR A 287 -6.26 1.05 -21.40
C TYR A 287 -4.82 1.55 -21.21
N GLN A 288 -4.59 2.81 -21.61
CA GLN A 288 -3.33 3.50 -21.33
C GLN A 288 -3.57 4.50 -20.20
N PRO A 289 -3.09 4.25 -18.97
CA PRO A 289 -3.12 5.26 -17.92
C PRO A 289 -2.19 6.41 -18.33
N LEU A 290 -2.66 7.62 -18.14
CA LEU A 290 -1.90 8.87 -18.33
C LEU A 290 -0.65 8.91 -17.46
#